data_75b91acdbe81d3649792b74090b041e0
#
_entry.id   75b91acdbe81d3649792b74090b041e0
#
_cell.length_a   1.000
_cell.length_b   1.000
_cell.length_c   1.000
_cell.angle_alpha   90.00
_cell.angle_beta   90.00
_cell.angle_gamma   90.00
#
_symmetry.space_group_name_H-M   'P 1'
#
loop_
_entity.id
_entity.type
_entity.pdbx_description
1 polymer ?
#
loop_
_entity_poly.entity_id
_entity_poly.type
_entity_poly.pdbx_seq_one_letter_code
_entity_poly.pdbx_strand_id
1 'polypeptide(L)'
;PQRREIVMEHMASIDLQRSLNAPHFSQHGGTIPSGFKLAINAPSGIVYYTVDGSDPRGSSAIKYISQISFDRHTIVKARTRVDGRWSALTEAYFSPERLGFPVKFHEVMYNPIGGSDYEFIELKNISQTKVNLSRYKMKGVEFRFKLNAEIDPEESIVLASNGNPKAFSKRYPRLNVYGWYNGILANGGEKLALENAKGQKVLKFKYNNKFPWPIEGYVKGRSLQVVDPFSDSNNPTNWIVSPQIGGSPGK
;
A
#
# COMPACT_ATOMS: atom_id res chain seq x y z
N PRO A 1 33.01 -38.02 -16.69
CA PRO A 1 31.64 -38.41 -16.99
C PRO A 1 31.00 -39.18 -15.85
N GLN A 2 31.64 -40.25 -15.35
CA GLN A 2 31.09 -41.16 -14.30
C GLN A 2 30.69 -40.48 -12.99
N ARG A 3 31.44 -39.46 -12.52
CA ARG A 3 31.13 -38.77 -11.26
C ARG A 3 29.84 -37.98 -11.32
N ARG A 4 29.47 -37.45 -12.49
CA ARG A 4 28.24 -36.71 -12.70
C ARG A 4 27.01 -37.64 -12.71
N GLU A 5 27.16 -38.82 -13.32
CA GLU A 5 26.11 -39.84 -13.32
C GLU A 5 25.84 -40.39 -11.92
N ILE A 6 26.89 -40.71 -11.16
CA ILE A 6 26.77 -41.22 -9.78
C ILE A 6 26.10 -40.16 -8.87
N VAL A 7 26.41 -38.87 -9.03
CA VAL A 7 25.77 -37.79 -8.25
C VAL A 7 24.30 -37.65 -8.66
N MET A 8 23.97 -37.78 -9.94
CA MET A 8 22.60 -37.71 -10.44
C MET A 8 21.77 -38.92 -10.00
N GLU A 9 22.36 -40.12 -10.00
CA GLU A 9 21.73 -41.31 -9.46
C GLU A 9 21.54 -41.25 -7.95
N HIS A 10 22.51 -40.73 -7.23
CA HIS A 10 22.39 -40.53 -5.78
C HIS A 10 21.36 -39.45 -5.42
N MET A 11 21.29 -38.35 -6.17
CA MET A 11 20.23 -37.36 -6.04
C MET A 11 18.84 -37.90 -6.40
N ALA A 12 18.75 -38.79 -7.39
CA ALA A 12 17.52 -39.51 -7.71
C ALA A 12 17.09 -40.49 -6.59
N SER A 13 18.04 -41.14 -5.92
CA SER A 13 17.79 -42.08 -4.83
C SER A 13 17.30 -41.43 -3.54
N ILE A 14 17.63 -40.16 -3.30
CA ILE A 14 17.18 -39.37 -2.12
C ILE A 14 15.97 -38.52 -2.41
N ASP A 15 15.21 -38.80 -3.47
CA ASP A 15 13.95 -38.10 -3.84
C ASP A 15 14.08 -36.58 -4.11
N LEU A 16 15.31 -36.08 -4.23
CA LEU A 16 15.58 -34.66 -4.52
C LEU A 16 15.23 -34.27 -5.97
N GLN A 17 15.14 -35.27 -6.90
CA GLN A 17 14.71 -35.05 -8.29
C GLN A 17 13.19 -35.10 -8.47
N ARG A 18 12.42 -35.51 -7.47
CA ARG A 18 10.96 -35.50 -7.51
C ARG A 18 10.36 -34.26 -6.84
N SER A 19 11.00 -33.12 -6.99
CA SER A 19 10.36 -31.87 -6.62
C SER A 19 9.15 -31.66 -7.54
N LEU A 20 7.96 -31.57 -6.96
CA LEU A 20 6.78 -31.23 -7.72
C LEU A 20 6.98 -29.86 -8.37
N ASN A 21 6.67 -29.76 -9.65
CA ASN A 21 6.76 -28.49 -10.36
C ASN A 21 5.84 -27.46 -9.71
N ALA A 22 6.41 -26.29 -9.43
CA ALA A 22 5.65 -25.15 -8.96
C ALA A 22 4.65 -24.70 -10.03
N PRO A 23 3.49 -24.15 -9.65
CA PRO A 23 2.55 -23.61 -10.62
C PRO A 23 3.14 -22.38 -11.31
N HIS A 24 2.70 -22.12 -12.54
CA HIS A 24 3.09 -20.97 -13.33
C HIS A 24 1.94 -20.00 -13.47
N PHE A 25 2.23 -18.71 -13.30
CA PHE A 25 1.30 -17.62 -13.53
C PHE A 25 1.35 -17.17 -15.00
N SER A 26 0.20 -16.84 -15.59
CA SER A 26 0.13 -16.26 -16.94
C SER A 26 0.87 -14.92 -17.05
N GLN A 27 1.07 -14.22 -15.91
CA GLN A 27 1.91 -13.04 -15.74
C GLN A 27 2.58 -13.11 -14.36
N HIS A 28 3.87 -12.79 -14.27
CA HIS A 28 4.62 -12.78 -13.01
C HIS A 28 4.59 -11.38 -12.37
N GLY A 29 3.39 -10.94 -11.94
CA GLY A 29 3.22 -9.68 -11.22
C GLY A 29 3.32 -8.43 -12.09
N GLY A 30 3.50 -7.28 -11.44
CA GLY A 30 3.55 -5.97 -12.07
C GLY A 30 2.20 -5.29 -12.21
N THR A 31 2.17 -4.22 -13.00
CA THR A 31 0.94 -3.49 -13.30
C THR A 31 0.02 -4.29 -14.20
N ILE A 32 -1.25 -4.35 -13.85
CA ILE A 32 -2.29 -5.08 -14.58
C ILE A 32 -3.39 -4.14 -15.07
N PRO A 33 -3.90 -4.32 -16.30
CA PRO A 33 -4.98 -3.50 -16.83
C PRO A 33 -6.33 -3.83 -16.16
N SER A 34 -7.29 -2.95 -16.33
CA SER A 34 -8.67 -3.21 -15.90
C SER A 34 -9.21 -4.46 -16.57
N GLY A 35 -9.88 -5.33 -15.79
CA GLY A 35 -10.42 -6.60 -16.27
C GLY A 35 -9.39 -7.73 -16.43
N PHE A 36 -8.15 -7.53 -15.99
CA PHE A 36 -7.14 -8.60 -15.98
C PHE A 36 -7.62 -9.84 -15.22
N LYS A 37 -7.30 -11.00 -15.79
CA LYS A 37 -7.59 -12.31 -15.20
C LYS A 37 -6.32 -13.15 -15.17
N LEU A 38 -5.87 -13.49 -13.96
CA LEU A 38 -4.71 -14.34 -13.75
C LEU A 38 -5.07 -15.81 -13.98
N ALA A 39 -4.40 -16.45 -14.92
CA ALA A 39 -4.43 -17.90 -15.02
C ALA A 39 -3.24 -18.50 -14.24
N ILE A 40 -3.52 -19.61 -13.55
CA ILE A 40 -2.51 -20.39 -12.83
C ILE A 40 -2.50 -21.80 -13.44
N ASN A 41 -1.37 -22.18 -13.98
CA ASN A 41 -1.18 -23.48 -14.63
C ASN A 41 -0.18 -24.33 -13.86
N ALA A 42 -0.44 -25.63 -13.77
CA ALA A 42 0.49 -26.61 -13.23
C ALA A 42 0.56 -27.83 -14.13
N PRO A 43 1.75 -28.46 -14.29
CA PRO A 43 1.90 -29.66 -15.11
C PRO A 43 1.11 -30.87 -14.59
N SER A 44 0.87 -30.92 -13.26
CA SER A 44 0.16 -32.04 -12.60
C SER A 44 -0.38 -31.54 -11.25
N GLY A 45 -1.37 -32.29 -10.72
CA GLY A 45 -1.92 -32.07 -9.39
C GLY A 45 -2.96 -30.96 -9.30
N ILE A 46 -3.29 -30.60 -8.05
CA ILE A 46 -4.27 -29.57 -7.73
C ILE A 46 -3.53 -28.31 -7.28
N VAL A 47 -3.85 -27.18 -7.88
CA VAL A 47 -3.31 -25.88 -7.47
C VAL A 47 -4.15 -25.31 -6.33
N TYR A 48 -3.46 -24.83 -5.30
CA TYR A 48 -4.01 -23.99 -4.22
C TYR A 48 -3.33 -22.64 -4.23
N TYR A 49 -4.09 -21.60 -3.93
CA TYR A 49 -3.58 -20.24 -3.88
C TYR A 49 -4.15 -19.45 -2.71
N THR A 50 -3.49 -18.33 -2.38
CA THR A 50 -3.96 -17.31 -1.45
C THR A 50 -3.79 -15.93 -2.07
N VAL A 51 -4.55 -14.94 -1.57
CA VAL A 51 -4.46 -13.52 -1.97
C VAL A 51 -4.25 -12.60 -0.78
N ASP A 52 -4.07 -13.17 0.39
CA ASP A 52 -3.86 -12.50 1.69
C ASP A 52 -2.38 -12.53 2.15
N GLY A 53 -1.46 -12.98 1.28
CA GLY A 53 -0.04 -13.11 1.60
C GLY A 53 0.34 -14.36 2.41
N SER A 54 -0.62 -15.16 2.88
CA SER A 54 -0.36 -16.41 3.59
C SER A 54 0.18 -17.52 2.66
N ASP A 55 0.82 -18.55 3.23
CA ASP A 55 1.25 -19.72 2.44
C ASP A 55 0.04 -20.60 2.11
N PRO A 56 -0.13 -21.07 0.85
CA PRO A 56 -1.22 -21.96 0.44
C PRO A 56 -1.29 -23.34 1.14
N ARG A 57 -0.34 -23.64 2.01
CA ARG A 57 -0.40 -24.81 2.89
C ARG A 57 -1.28 -24.59 4.13
N GLY A 58 -1.65 -23.34 4.41
CA GLY A 58 -2.48 -22.93 5.54
C GLY A 58 -3.98 -23.05 5.27
N SER A 59 -4.77 -22.64 6.27
CA SER A 59 -6.24 -22.72 6.24
C SER A 59 -6.90 -21.72 5.29
N SER A 60 -6.20 -20.64 4.90
CA SER A 60 -6.69 -19.64 3.93
C SER A 60 -6.60 -20.09 2.48
N ALA A 61 -6.08 -21.30 2.22
CA ALA A 61 -5.84 -21.80 0.87
C ALA A 61 -7.14 -22.04 0.10
N ILE A 62 -7.22 -21.48 -1.09
CA ILE A 62 -8.33 -21.64 -2.02
C ILE A 62 -7.90 -22.59 -3.14
N LYS A 63 -8.73 -23.59 -3.45
CA LYS A 63 -8.51 -24.45 -4.60
C LYS A 63 -8.72 -23.65 -5.88
N TYR A 64 -7.73 -23.65 -6.78
CA TYR A 64 -7.84 -23.00 -8.07
C TYR A 64 -8.73 -23.82 -9.02
N ILE A 65 -9.81 -23.19 -9.49
CA ILE A 65 -10.79 -23.78 -10.41
C ILE A 65 -11.00 -22.91 -11.65
N SER A 66 -10.73 -21.61 -11.57
CA SER A 66 -10.90 -20.67 -12.68
C SER A 66 -9.95 -19.50 -12.51
N GLN A 67 -9.78 -18.70 -13.59
CA GLN A 67 -9.02 -17.47 -13.56
C GLN A 67 -9.51 -16.53 -12.45
N ILE A 68 -8.57 -15.90 -11.75
CA ILE A 68 -8.83 -14.97 -10.64
C ILE A 68 -8.66 -13.52 -11.08
N SER A 69 -9.56 -12.67 -10.61
CA SER A 69 -9.50 -11.22 -10.80
C SER A 69 -9.29 -10.54 -9.47
N PHE A 70 -8.57 -9.43 -9.46
CA PHE A 70 -8.41 -8.59 -8.29
C PHE A 70 -8.43 -7.13 -8.72
N ASP A 71 -9.01 -6.32 -7.87
CA ASP A 71 -9.25 -4.89 -8.08
C ASP A 71 -8.40 -4.01 -7.16
N ARG A 72 -7.54 -4.62 -6.36
CA ARG A 72 -6.61 -3.99 -5.41
C ARG A 72 -5.20 -4.53 -5.57
N HIS A 73 -4.24 -3.85 -4.93
CA HIS A 73 -2.88 -4.39 -4.82
C HIS A 73 -2.92 -5.74 -4.10
N THR A 74 -2.41 -6.78 -4.75
CA THR A 74 -2.56 -8.17 -4.28
C THR A 74 -1.28 -8.95 -4.45
N ILE A 75 -0.85 -9.68 -3.41
CA ILE A 75 0.14 -10.75 -3.53
C ILE A 75 -0.63 -12.05 -3.77
N VAL A 76 -0.32 -12.72 -4.86
CA VAL A 76 -0.81 -14.07 -5.11
C VAL A 76 0.30 -15.05 -4.82
N LYS A 77 0.02 -16.01 -3.93
CA LYS A 77 0.89 -17.15 -3.64
C LYS A 77 0.21 -18.41 -4.08
N ALA A 78 0.93 -19.31 -4.74
CA ALA A 78 0.37 -20.58 -5.22
C ALA A 78 1.33 -21.75 -5.06
N ARG A 79 0.77 -22.93 -4.80
CA ARG A 79 1.46 -24.21 -4.76
C ARG A 79 0.61 -25.27 -5.43
N THR A 80 1.27 -26.28 -5.98
CA THR A 80 0.62 -27.51 -6.45
C THR A 80 0.67 -28.57 -5.37
N ARG A 81 -0.38 -29.38 -5.25
CA ARG A 81 -0.44 -30.54 -4.35
C ARG A 81 -0.72 -31.82 -5.12
N VAL A 82 0.12 -32.85 -4.91
CA VAL A 82 -0.01 -34.17 -5.46
C VAL A 82 0.25 -35.19 -4.35
N ASP A 83 -0.65 -36.14 -4.13
CA ASP A 83 -0.52 -37.22 -3.15
C ASP A 83 -0.05 -36.74 -1.77
N GLY A 84 -0.66 -35.64 -1.30
CA GLY A 84 -0.35 -35.03 0.02
C GLY A 84 0.89 -34.14 0.04
N ARG A 85 1.75 -34.17 -0.98
CA ARG A 85 3.00 -33.37 -1.07
C ARG A 85 2.76 -32.03 -1.75
N TRP A 86 3.52 -31.00 -1.35
CA TRP A 86 3.45 -29.66 -1.87
C TRP A 86 4.67 -29.30 -2.73
N SER A 87 4.43 -28.57 -3.82
CA SER A 87 5.49 -27.99 -4.65
C SER A 87 6.23 -26.84 -3.96
N ALA A 88 7.27 -26.35 -4.61
CA ALA A 88 7.80 -25.03 -4.31
C ALA A 88 6.74 -23.94 -4.47
N LEU A 89 6.93 -22.79 -3.81
CA LEU A 89 6.03 -21.63 -3.85
C LEU A 89 6.26 -20.84 -5.14
N THR A 90 5.17 -20.46 -5.80
CA THR A 90 5.15 -19.38 -6.79
C THR A 90 4.46 -18.19 -6.16
N GLU A 91 5.08 -17.03 -6.25
CA GLU A 91 4.59 -15.79 -5.66
C GLU A 91 4.76 -14.63 -6.64
N ALA A 92 3.74 -13.78 -6.76
CA ALA A 92 3.82 -12.56 -7.53
C ALA A 92 2.92 -11.46 -6.96
N TYR A 93 3.37 -10.20 -7.09
CA TYR A 93 2.64 -9.01 -6.69
C TYR A 93 2.02 -8.34 -7.90
N PHE A 94 0.72 -8.04 -7.81
CA PHE A 94 -0.07 -7.40 -8.85
C PHE A 94 -0.60 -6.05 -8.39
N SER A 95 -0.48 -5.04 -9.27
CA SER A 95 -0.94 -3.67 -9.01
C SER A 95 -1.88 -3.24 -10.14
N PRO A 96 -3.20 -3.15 -9.92
CA PRO A 96 -4.11 -2.60 -10.93
C PRO A 96 -3.69 -1.19 -11.37
N GLU A 97 -3.58 -0.97 -12.68
CA GLU A 97 -3.15 0.30 -13.28
C GLU A 97 -4.01 1.48 -12.79
N ARG A 98 -5.31 1.25 -12.61
CA ARG A 98 -6.26 2.26 -12.13
C ARG A 98 -5.97 2.76 -10.71
N LEU A 99 -5.27 1.98 -9.89
CA LEU A 99 -4.96 2.37 -8.51
C LEU A 99 -3.73 3.30 -8.43
N GLY A 100 -2.91 3.35 -9.50
CA GLY A 100 -1.73 4.21 -9.59
C GLY A 100 -0.70 3.92 -8.48
N PHE A 101 -0.08 4.97 -7.96
CA PHE A 101 0.92 4.86 -6.91
C PHE A 101 0.30 4.31 -5.60
N PRO A 102 0.95 3.32 -4.93
CA PRO A 102 0.32 2.60 -3.82
C PRO A 102 0.22 3.39 -2.51
N VAL A 103 0.89 4.53 -2.39
CA VAL A 103 0.71 5.44 -1.25
C VAL A 103 -0.38 6.44 -1.59
N LYS A 104 -1.28 6.69 -0.62
CA LYS A 104 -2.42 7.61 -0.77
C LYS A 104 -2.45 8.63 0.35
N PHE A 105 -3.05 9.79 0.09
CA PHE A 105 -3.48 10.69 1.17
C PHE A 105 -4.63 10.02 1.92
N HIS A 106 -4.49 9.89 3.22
CA HIS A 106 -5.45 9.19 4.09
C HIS A 106 -6.20 10.13 5.01
N GLU A 107 -5.49 11.09 5.63
CA GLU A 107 -6.09 12.12 6.48
C GLU A 107 -5.34 13.44 6.32
N VAL A 108 -6.06 14.58 6.33
CA VAL A 108 -5.46 15.91 6.26
C VAL A 108 -6.14 16.85 7.26
N MET A 109 -5.37 17.38 8.20
CA MET A 109 -5.77 18.41 9.15
C MET A 109 -5.21 19.76 8.69
N TYR A 110 -5.99 20.52 7.97
CA TYR A 110 -5.58 21.82 7.42
C TYR A 110 -6.08 23.04 8.23
N ASN A 111 -7.07 22.85 9.13
CA ASN A 111 -7.65 23.94 9.92
C ASN A 111 -7.86 23.53 11.39
N PRO A 112 -6.78 23.18 12.12
CA PRO A 112 -6.88 22.74 13.49
C PRO A 112 -7.25 23.86 14.46
N ILE A 113 -7.88 23.52 15.59
CA ILE A 113 -8.00 24.45 16.73
C ILE A 113 -6.60 24.69 17.30
N GLY A 114 -6.23 25.95 17.50
CA GLY A 114 -4.93 26.35 18.02
C GLY A 114 -3.91 26.72 16.94
N GLY A 115 -4.31 26.71 15.65
CA GLY A 115 -3.49 27.20 14.55
C GLY A 115 -2.61 26.15 13.89
N SER A 116 -1.81 26.60 12.93
CA SER A 116 -1.02 25.76 12.02
C SER A 116 0.01 24.83 12.71
N ASP A 117 0.36 25.07 13.95
CA ASP A 117 1.25 24.18 14.72
C ASP A 117 0.70 22.76 14.88
N TYR A 118 -0.60 22.58 14.65
CA TYR A 118 -1.30 21.30 14.82
C TYR A 118 -1.78 20.69 13.48
N GLU A 119 -1.32 21.24 12.37
CA GLU A 119 -1.59 20.69 11.05
C GLU A 119 -0.83 19.38 10.83
N PHE A 120 -1.45 18.47 10.07
CA PHE A 120 -0.79 17.23 9.65
C PHE A 120 -1.34 16.68 8.35
N ILE A 121 -0.53 15.85 7.70
CA ILE A 121 -0.85 15.07 6.53
C ILE A 121 -0.55 13.61 6.87
N GLU A 122 -1.52 12.73 6.70
CA GLU A 122 -1.32 11.29 6.80
C GLU A 122 -1.28 10.66 5.41
N LEU A 123 -0.27 9.85 5.19
CA LEU A 123 -0.10 9.02 4.00
C LEU A 123 -0.20 7.56 4.40
N LYS A 124 -0.93 6.76 3.61
CA LYS A 124 -1.10 5.32 3.83
C LYS A 124 -0.58 4.52 2.65
N ASN A 125 0.18 3.48 2.92
CA ASN A 125 0.50 2.44 1.95
C ASN A 125 -0.68 1.47 1.85
N ILE A 126 -1.41 1.49 0.73
CA ILE A 126 -2.58 0.63 0.51
C ILE A 126 -2.22 -0.70 -0.14
N SER A 127 -0.95 -1.05 -0.19
CA SER A 127 -0.47 -2.28 -0.82
C SER A 127 0.01 -3.30 0.21
N GLN A 128 0.19 -4.52 -0.26
CA GLN A 128 0.72 -5.64 0.52
C GLN A 128 2.25 -5.72 0.50
N THR A 129 2.92 -4.71 -0.05
CA THR A 129 4.39 -4.63 -0.12
C THR A 129 4.90 -3.33 0.46
N LYS A 130 6.12 -3.38 0.96
CA LYS A 130 6.84 -2.20 1.41
C LYS A 130 7.09 -1.24 0.24
N VAL A 131 6.85 0.05 0.46
CA VAL A 131 7.07 1.11 -0.53
C VAL A 131 8.28 1.94 -0.14
N ASN A 132 9.25 2.02 -1.05
CA ASN A 132 10.43 2.86 -0.87
C ASN A 132 10.15 4.29 -1.33
N LEU A 133 10.30 5.26 -0.43
CA LEU A 133 10.14 6.69 -0.65
C LEU A 133 11.46 7.46 -0.61
N SER A 134 12.60 6.79 -0.74
CA SER A 134 13.91 7.43 -0.71
C SER A 134 13.97 8.62 -1.66
N ARG A 135 14.34 9.81 -1.15
CA ARG A 135 14.47 11.07 -1.90
C ARG A 135 13.17 11.62 -2.49
N TYR A 136 12.02 11.03 -2.18
CA TYR A 136 10.73 11.65 -2.54
C TYR A 136 10.57 12.98 -1.80
N LYS A 137 9.72 13.85 -2.33
CA LYS A 137 9.40 15.14 -1.69
C LYS A 137 7.93 15.46 -1.80
N MET A 138 7.41 16.11 -0.77
CA MET A 138 6.08 16.71 -0.80
C MET A 138 6.11 18.02 -1.58
N LYS A 139 4.98 18.36 -2.18
CA LYS A 139 4.63 19.67 -2.74
C LYS A 139 3.36 20.18 -2.06
N GLY A 140 3.27 21.49 -1.90
CA GLY A 140 2.29 22.16 -1.04
C GLY A 140 2.90 22.51 0.32
N VAL A 141 3.69 21.59 0.88
CA VAL A 141 4.53 21.80 2.07
C VAL A 141 5.98 21.38 1.78
N GLU A 142 6.93 21.87 2.58
CA GLU A 142 8.34 21.56 2.41
C GLU A 142 8.72 20.32 3.24
N PHE A 143 8.72 19.16 2.63
CA PHE A 143 9.21 17.92 3.23
C PHE A 143 9.93 17.05 2.22
N ARG A 144 11.05 16.46 2.63
CA ARG A 144 11.83 15.51 1.83
C ARG A 144 12.07 14.23 2.64
N PHE A 145 11.70 13.12 2.04
CA PHE A 145 12.00 11.79 2.59
C PHE A 145 13.50 11.52 2.56
N LYS A 146 14.02 10.98 3.66
CA LYS A 146 15.44 10.59 3.78
C LYS A 146 15.79 9.42 2.85
N LEU A 147 17.08 9.11 2.73
CA LEU A 147 17.52 7.85 2.14
C LEU A 147 16.98 6.68 2.98
N ASN A 148 16.61 5.60 2.31
CA ASN A 148 16.01 4.41 2.92
C ASN A 148 14.68 4.67 3.67
N ALA A 149 13.99 5.77 3.33
CA ALA A 149 12.62 5.98 3.80
C ALA A 149 11.69 4.94 3.18
N GLU A 150 10.97 4.22 4.01
CA GLU A 150 10.04 3.17 3.60
C GLU A 150 8.73 3.29 4.38
N ILE A 151 7.66 2.78 3.80
CA ILE A 151 6.37 2.57 4.45
C ILE A 151 6.02 1.10 4.32
N ASP A 152 5.79 0.44 5.45
CA ASP A 152 5.42 -0.97 5.49
C ASP A 152 4.03 -1.23 4.85
N PRO A 153 3.70 -2.48 4.51
CA PRO A 153 2.36 -2.82 4.04
C PRO A 153 1.28 -2.31 4.99
N GLU A 154 0.26 -1.64 4.42
CA GLU A 154 -0.89 -1.10 5.16
C GLU A 154 -0.56 -0.06 6.25
N GLU A 155 0.69 0.32 6.40
CA GLU A 155 1.14 1.32 7.36
C GLU A 155 0.66 2.73 6.96
N SER A 156 0.27 3.50 7.98
CA SER A 156 0.06 4.95 7.90
C SER A 156 1.24 5.69 8.52
N ILE A 157 1.71 6.73 7.85
CA ILE A 157 2.73 7.66 8.36
C ILE A 157 2.17 9.08 8.46
N VAL A 158 2.51 9.79 9.51
CA VAL A 158 2.08 11.16 9.73
C VAL A 158 3.23 12.14 9.57
N LEU A 159 3.04 13.10 8.68
CA LEU A 159 3.87 14.29 8.54
C LEU A 159 3.19 15.43 9.26
N ALA A 160 3.83 16.02 10.26
CA ALA A 160 3.27 17.08 11.08
C ALA A 160 3.95 18.43 10.82
N SER A 161 3.27 19.52 11.15
CA SER A 161 3.83 20.87 11.08
C SER A 161 5.05 21.04 11.99
N ASN A 162 6.11 21.66 11.47
CA ASN A 162 7.33 22.00 12.23
C ASN A 162 7.20 23.33 13.00
N GLY A 163 6.02 23.96 13.03
CA GLY A 163 5.79 25.22 13.74
C GLY A 163 6.05 25.08 15.23
N ASN A 164 5.52 24.05 15.87
CA ASN A 164 5.77 23.76 17.28
C ASN A 164 5.68 22.25 17.58
N PRO A 165 6.77 21.48 17.31
CA PRO A 165 6.79 20.03 17.54
C PRO A 165 6.44 19.60 18.97
N LYS A 166 6.85 20.39 19.98
CA LYS A 166 6.56 20.09 21.38
C LYS A 166 5.06 20.21 21.68
N ALA A 167 4.39 21.26 21.19
CA ALA A 167 2.95 21.41 21.36
C ALA A 167 2.17 20.35 20.61
N PHE A 168 2.60 20.01 19.38
CA PHE A 168 2.01 18.92 18.58
C PHE A 168 2.11 17.60 19.33
N SER A 169 3.30 17.17 19.76
CA SER A 169 3.51 15.94 20.50
C SER A 169 2.76 15.88 21.84
N LYS A 170 2.58 17.04 22.51
CA LYS A 170 1.75 17.12 23.71
C LYS A 170 0.27 16.87 23.41
N ARG A 171 -0.24 17.31 22.25
CA ARG A 171 -1.62 17.06 21.81
C ARG A 171 -1.85 15.61 21.38
N TYR A 172 -0.86 15.01 20.73
CA TYR A 172 -0.91 13.63 20.21
C TYR A 172 0.18 12.75 20.85
N PRO A 173 0.11 12.47 22.16
CA PRO A 173 1.21 11.88 22.93
C PRO A 173 1.56 10.44 22.57
N ARG A 174 0.66 9.74 21.85
CA ARG A 174 0.86 8.34 21.41
C ARG A 174 1.23 8.24 19.93
N LEU A 175 1.30 9.38 19.24
CA LEU A 175 1.60 9.41 17.82
C LEU A 175 3.12 9.42 17.61
N ASN A 176 3.61 8.44 16.83
CA ASN A 176 4.96 8.49 16.29
C ASN A 176 4.95 9.35 15.00
N VAL A 177 5.39 10.60 15.11
CA VAL A 177 5.47 11.49 13.95
C VAL A 177 6.61 11.02 13.05
N TYR A 178 6.29 10.66 11.81
CA TYR A 178 7.26 10.20 10.83
C TYR A 178 8.21 11.33 10.40
N GLY A 179 7.70 12.54 10.26
CA GLY A 179 8.50 13.69 9.86
C GLY A 179 7.81 15.02 10.11
N TRP A 180 8.62 16.09 10.14
CA TRP A 180 8.19 17.46 10.37
C TRP A 180 8.37 18.28 9.09
N TYR A 181 7.30 18.85 8.55
CA TYR A 181 7.35 19.70 7.37
C TYR A 181 7.37 21.19 7.70
N ASN A 182 7.96 21.99 6.84
CA ASN A 182 7.88 23.45 6.89
C ASN A 182 6.77 23.95 5.95
N GLY A 183 6.26 25.15 6.26
CA GLY A 183 5.11 25.72 5.57
C GLY A 183 3.82 25.49 6.34
N ILE A 184 2.70 25.90 5.75
CA ILE A 184 1.35 25.80 6.30
C ILE A 184 0.40 25.26 5.25
N LEU A 185 -0.63 24.57 5.68
CA LEU A 185 -1.72 24.09 4.82
C LEU A 185 -2.76 25.21 4.65
N ALA A 186 -3.13 25.53 3.41
CA ALA A 186 -4.08 26.58 3.14
C ALA A 186 -5.49 26.22 3.62
N ASN A 187 -6.07 27.02 4.50
CA ASN A 187 -7.45 26.81 5.02
C ASN A 187 -8.52 26.89 3.91
N GLY A 188 -8.23 27.57 2.81
CA GLY A 188 -9.11 27.70 1.64
C GLY A 188 -9.05 26.51 0.66
N GLY A 189 -8.12 25.61 0.88
CA GLY A 189 -7.82 24.50 -0.03
C GLY A 189 -6.58 24.74 -0.87
N GLU A 190 -5.88 23.66 -1.19
CA GLU A 190 -4.68 23.70 -2.01
C GLU A 190 -4.40 22.38 -2.72
N LYS A 191 -3.31 22.35 -3.51
CA LYS A 191 -2.81 21.16 -4.18
C LYS A 191 -1.60 20.60 -3.46
N LEU A 192 -1.72 19.39 -2.96
CA LEU A 192 -0.62 18.58 -2.44
C LEU A 192 -0.17 17.58 -3.51
N ALA A 193 1.11 17.28 -3.54
CA ALA A 193 1.61 16.19 -4.37
C ALA A 193 2.83 15.52 -3.75
N LEU A 194 3.04 14.26 -4.11
CA LEU A 194 4.26 13.53 -3.84
C LEU A 194 5.04 13.38 -5.15
N GLU A 195 6.28 13.86 -5.15
CA GLU A 195 7.19 13.76 -6.28
C GLU A 195 8.27 12.71 -5.98
N ASN A 196 8.55 11.84 -6.96
CA ASN A 196 9.65 10.88 -6.86
C ASN A 196 11.03 11.54 -7.04
N ALA A 197 12.10 10.76 -6.92
CA ALA A 197 13.48 11.25 -7.06
C ALA A 197 13.79 11.86 -8.45
N LYS A 198 13.00 11.54 -9.49
CA LYS A 198 13.10 12.09 -10.83
C LYS A 198 12.27 13.37 -11.04
N GLY A 199 11.55 13.84 -10.00
CA GLY A 199 10.69 15.02 -10.07
C GLY A 199 9.29 14.75 -10.69
N GLN A 200 8.93 13.49 -10.90
CA GLN A 200 7.61 13.12 -11.41
C GLN A 200 6.59 13.09 -10.27
N LYS A 201 5.45 13.74 -10.47
CA LYS A 201 4.33 13.69 -9.50
C LYS A 201 3.63 12.34 -9.58
N VAL A 202 3.89 11.47 -8.61
CA VAL A 202 3.33 10.11 -8.54
C VAL A 202 2.00 10.07 -7.79
N LEU A 203 1.74 11.07 -6.93
CA LEU A 203 0.49 11.24 -6.21
C LEU A 203 0.10 12.72 -6.26
N LYS A 204 -1.17 13.01 -6.51
CA LYS A 204 -1.74 14.36 -6.55
C LYS A 204 -3.04 14.37 -5.77
N PHE A 205 -3.23 15.39 -4.98
CA PHE A 205 -4.43 15.60 -4.18
C PHE A 205 -4.75 17.09 -4.14
N LYS A 206 -6.01 17.45 -4.35
CA LYS A 206 -6.47 18.81 -4.20
C LYS A 206 -7.67 18.80 -3.26
N TYR A 207 -7.53 19.34 -2.07
CA TYR A 207 -8.66 19.58 -1.17
C TYR A 207 -9.19 21.02 -1.31
N ASN A 208 -10.40 21.24 -0.81
CA ASN A 208 -11.04 22.53 -0.79
C ASN A 208 -11.96 22.63 0.45
N ASN A 209 -12.26 23.87 0.85
CA ASN A 209 -13.23 24.17 1.91
C ASN A 209 -14.60 24.60 1.37
N LYS A 210 -14.91 24.35 0.09
CA LYS A 210 -16.17 24.71 -0.59
C LYS A 210 -16.83 23.46 -1.18
N PHE A 211 -18.16 23.50 -1.28
CA PHE A 211 -18.91 22.45 -1.99
C PHE A 211 -18.26 22.14 -3.34
N PRO A 212 -18.16 20.87 -3.76
CA PRO A 212 -18.74 19.66 -3.15
C PRO A 212 -17.86 18.95 -2.09
N TRP A 213 -16.79 19.59 -1.62
CA TRP A 213 -16.01 19.06 -0.48
C TRP A 213 -16.86 19.09 0.80
N PRO A 214 -16.57 18.24 1.81
CA PRO A 214 -17.25 18.29 3.10
C PRO A 214 -17.07 19.67 3.75
N ILE A 215 -18.11 20.51 3.72
CA ILE A 215 -18.09 21.92 4.18
C ILE A 215 -18.96 22.18 5.41
N GLU A 216 -19.64 21.16 5.87
CA GLU A 216 -20.53 21.35 7.03
C GLU A 216 -19.78 22.15 8.09
N GLY A 217 -20.32 23.31 8.53
CA GLY A 217 -19.69 24.36 9.35
C GLY A 217 -18.86 23.92 10.55
N TYR A 218 -18.46 22.69 10.57
CA TYR A 218 -17.74 21.93 11.58
C TYR A 218 -16.30 21.54 11.20
N VAL A 219 -15.78 21.96 10.03
CA VAL A 219 -14.42 21.56 9.61
C VAL A 219 -13.33 22.20 10.49
N LYS A 220 -13.61 23.32 11.15
CA LYS A 220 -12.63 23.90 12.07
C LYS A 220 -12.34 22.96 13.23
N GLY A 221 -11.09 22.55 13.33
CA GLY A 221 -10.62 21.61 14.35
C GLY A 221 -10.85 20.13 14.03
N ARG A 222 -11.41 19.82 12.83
CA ARG A 222 -11.58 18.46 12.35
C ARG A 222 -10.79 18.26 11.05
N SER A 223 -10.33 17.07 10.81
CA SER A 223 -9.61 16.68 9.58
C SER A 223 -10.56 16.23 8.49
N LEU A 224 -10.05 16.16 7.26
CA LEU A 224 -10.64 15.38 6.18
C LEU A 224 -10.06 13.97 6.22
N GLN A 225 -10.92 12.96 6.20
CA GLN A 225 -10.58 11.54 6.16
C GLN A 225 -11.09 10.91 4.87
N VAL A 226 -10.27 10.07 4.24
CA VAL A 226 -10.67 9.33 3.06
C VAL A 226 -11.63 8.20 3.45
N VAL A 227 -12.68 7.99 2.67
CA VAL A 227 -13.66 6.91 2.87
C VAL A 227 -13.12 5.60 2.30
N ASP A 228 -12.66 5.64 1.05
CA ASP A 228 -12.08 4.50 0.35
C ASP A 228 -10.72 4.89 -0.25
N PRO A 229 -9.61 4.42 0.34
CA PRO A 229 -8.28 4.77 -0.14
C PRO A 229 -7.94 4.17 -1.52
N PHE A 230 -8.75 3.23 -2.03
CA PHE A 230 -8.60 2.66 -3.37
C PHE A 230 -9.30 3.50 -4.45
N SER A 231 -10.16 4.43 -4.06
CA SER A 231 -10.87 5.33 -4.96
C SER A 231 -10.08 6.62 -5.25
N ASP A 232 -10.56 7.43 -6.20
CA ASP A 232 -9.92 8.70 -6.57
C ASP A 232 -9.89 9.67 -5.38
N SER A 233 -8.69 10.04 -4.95
CA SER A 233 -8.48 11.02 -3.87
C SER A 233 -8.93 12.44 -4.24
N ASN A 234 -9.15 12.76 -5.53
CA ASN A 234 -9.65 14.05 -5.97
C ASN A 234 -11.18 14.10 -6.09
N ASN A 235 -11.86 12.97 -5.87
CA ASN A 235 -13.32 12.95 -5.78
C ASN A 235 -13.75 13.43 -4.38
N PRO A 236 -14.43 14.59 -4.25
CA PRO A 236 -14.86 15.12 -2.95
C PRO A 236 -15.78 14.20 -2.15
N THR A 237 -16.60 13.37 -2.83
CA THR A 237 -17.50 12.43 -2.15
C THR A 237 -16.77 11.26 -1.50
N ASN A 238 -15.47 11.09 -1.80
CA ASN A 238 -14.60 10.12 -1.17
C ASN A 238 -13.97 10.62 0.15
N TRP A 239 -14.39 11.79 0.63
CA TRP A 239 -13.89 12.38 1.86
C TRP A 239 -15.02 12.68 2.82
N ILE A 240 -14.76 12.54 4.11
CA ILE A 240 -15.64 12.92 5.19
C ILE A 240 -14.90 13.82 6.18
N VAL A 241 -15.66 14.57 6.96
CA VAL A 241 -15.12 15.27 8.13
C VAL A 241 -14.91 14.27 9.26
N SER A 242 -13.74 14.26 9.87
CA SER A 242 -13.45 13.41 11.03
C SER A 242 -14.52 13.56 12.11
N PRO A 243 -15.02 12.48 12.73
CA PRO A 243 -15.95 12.56 13.85
C PRO A 243 -15.31 13.16 15.11
N GLN A 244 -13.97 13.20 15.18
CA GLN A 244 -13.23 13.70 16.34
C GLN A 244 -12.62 15.08 16.07
N ILE A 245 -12.72 16.00 17.06
CA ILE A 245 -11.91 17.21 17.08
C ILE A 245 -10.44 16.80 17.22
N GLY A 246 -9.58 17.39 16.38
CA GLY A 246 -8.18 17.02 16.30
C GLY A 246 -7.88 15.92 15.29
N GLY A 247 -8.91 15.28 14.72
CA GLY A 247 -8.70 14.15 13.81
C GLY A 247 -8.30 12.87 14.53
N SER A 248 -7.77 11.90 13.75
CA SER A 248 -7.35 10.58 14.27
C SER A 248 -5.98 10.15 13.72
N PRO A 249 -4.95 11.00 13.72
CA PRO A 249 -3.68 10.70 13.08
C PRO A 249 -3.07 9.40 13.62
N GLY A 250 -2.62 8.53 12.71
CA GLY A 250 -1.98 7.27 13.02
C GLY A 250 -2.93 6.15 13.46
N LYS A 251 -4.22 6.22 13.10
CA LYS A 251 -5.23 5.18 13.40
C LYS A 251 -5.72 4.48 12.16
#